data_161b8a212b7fa5fd0b825bb876a60f5b
#
_entry.id   161b8a212b7fa5fd0b825bb876a60f5b
#
_cell.length_a   1.000
_cell.length_b   1.000
_cell.length_c   1.000
_cell.angle_alpha   90.00
_cell.angle_beta   90.00
_cell.angle_gamma   90.00
#
_symmetry.space_group_name_H-M   'P 1'
#
loop_
_entity.id
_entity.type
_entity.pdbx_description
1 polymer ?
#
loop_
_entity_poly.entity_id
_entity_poly.type
_entity_poly.pdbx_seq_one_letter_code
_entity_poly.pdbx_strand_id
1 'polypeptide(L)'
;MKHFNNITTLIFDLGGVLVNLDLNRCVMNLKELGLENFEHLMGNFGQKGFFLEFEKGRISQQQFRDEIRKLAKNPLTDEQIDQAWGSFLCDIPMQKLEMLVELKKKFRLLLLSNTNPIHIDKYVPMEFAKVGKKLSDIFDKCYLSYEMGMAKPDAEIFETLLAHAGVKPEECLFLDDGVKNIQQADKLNIQTYLVKEYEDLSFLLKPETFGCMVR
;
A
#
# COMPACT_ATOMS: atom_id res chain seq x y z
N MET A 1 15.94 -15.87 -12.59
CA MET A 1 14.86 -15.72 -11.57
C MET A 1 15.53 -15.51 -10.22
N LYS A 2 15.06 -14.59 -9.38
CA LYS A 2 15.51 -14.52 -7.98
C LYS A 2 14.93 -15.75 -7.25
N HIS A 3 15.76 -16.43 -6.47
CA HIS A 3 15.33 -17.47 -5.56
C HIS A 3 15.32 -16.90 -4.14
N PHE A 4 14.26 -17.17 -3.41
CA PHE A 4 14.11 -16.76 -2.02
C PHE A 4 14.15 -18.02 -1.15
N ASN A 5 14.88 -17.98 -0.04
CA ASN A 5 15.08 -19.15 0.80
C ASN A 5 14.40 -18.98 2.15
N ASN A 6 13.84 -20.06 2.67
CA ASN A 6 13.24 -20.12 4.01
C ASN A 6 12.10 -19.12 4.24
N ILE A 7 11.38 -18.69 3.20
CA ILE A 7 10.28 -17.75 3.33
C ILE A 7 9.06 -18.44 3.92
N THR A 8 8.56 -17.88 5.00
CA THR A 8 7.31 -18.27 5.66
C THR A 8 6.28 -17.14 5.64
N THR A 9 6.74 -15.89 5.47
CA THR A 9 5.92 -14.69 5.53
C THR A 9 6.16 -13.81 4.30
N LEU A 10 5.07 -13.44 3.63
CA LEU A 10 5.09 -12.47 2.55
C LEU A 10 4.51 -11.14 3.06
N ILE A 11 5.24 -10.06 2.86
CA ILE A 11 4.85 -8.70 3.24
C ILE A 11 4.63 -7.93 1.94
N PHE A 12 3.41 -7.52 1.67
CA PHE A 12 3.05 -6.77 0.47
C PHE A 12 2.86 -5.29 0.77
N ASP A 13 3.36 -4.42 -0.09
CA ASP A 13 2.79 -3.09 -0.23
C ASP A 13 1.44 -3.18 -0.95
N LEU A 14 0.64 -2.11 -0.85
CA LEU A 14 -0.67 -2.01 -1.47
C LEU A 14 -0.58 -1.28 -2.82
N GLY A 15 -0.25 0.00 -2.79
CA GLY A 15 -0.20 0.85 -3.97
C GLY A 15 1.00 0.54 -4.86
N GLY A 16 0.84 0.50 -6.19
CA GLY A 16 1.92 0.16 -7.11
C GLY A 16 2.31 -1.33 -7.13
N VAL A 17 1.94 -2.09 -6.09
CA VAL A 17 2.21 -3.53 -5.98
C VAL A 17 0.95 -4.36 -6.25
N LEU A 18 -0.08 -4.18 -5.43
CA LEU A 18 -1.36 -4.86 -5.59
C LEU A 18 -2.34 -4.00 -6.37
N VAL A 19 -2.57 -2.78 -5.91
CA VAL A 19 -3.46 -1.79 -6.53
C VAL A 19 -2.70 -1.00 -7.57
N ASN A 20 -3.23 -0.93 -8.79
CA ASN A 20 -2.74 0.00 -9.81
C ASN A 20 -3.03 1.45 -9.37
N LEU A 21 -2.11 2.36 -9.67
CA LEU A 21 -2.21 3.77 -9.30
C LEU A 21 -2.28 4.67 -10.54
N ASP A 22 -3.08 5.73 -10.47
CA ASP A 22 -3.16 6.76 -11.51
C ASP A 22 -3.15 8.16 -10.88
N LEU A 23 -1.96 8.71 -10.73
CA LEU A 23 -1.77 10.05 -10.19
C LEU A 23 -2.40 11.11 -11.09
N ASN A 24 -2.29 10.95 -12.42
CA ASN A 24 -2.80 11.92 -13.37
C ASN A 24 -4.32 12.04 -13.25
N ARG A 25 -5.03 10.94 -13.12
CA ARG A 25 -6.48 10.91 -12.92
C ARG A 25 -6.88 11.65 -11.64
N CYS A 26 -6.19 11.40 -10.54
CA CYS A 26 -6.43 12.11 -9.28
C CYS A 26 -6.22 13.62 -9.42
N VAL A 27 -5.10 14.01 -10.02
CA VAL A 27 -4.78 15.43 -10.27
C VAL A 27 -5.82 16.10 -11.17
N MET A 28 -6.25 15.42 -12.24
CA MET A 28 -7.28 15.96 -13.15
C MET A 28 -8.62 16.15 -12.41
N ASN A 29 -9.07 15.16 -11.65
CA ASN A 29 -10.32 15.24 -10.89
C ASN A 29 -10.28 16.38 -9.85
N LEU A 30 -9.15 16.57 -9.17
CA LEU A 30 -8.99 17.67 -8.23
C LEU A 30 -8.95 19.03 -8.93
N LYS A 31 -8.35 19.13 -10.12
CA LYS A 31 -8.39 20.35 -10.95
C LYS A 31 -9.81 20.70 -11.40
N GLU A 32 -10.60 19.71 -11.80
CA GLU A 32 -12.01 19.91 -12.15
C GLU A 32 -12.83 20.45 -10.97
N LEU A 33 -12.45 20.14 -9.75
CA LEU A 33 -13.01 20.71 -8.53
C LEU A 33 -12.47 22.11 -8.18
N GLY A 34 -11.59 22.68 -9.03
CA GLY A 34 -11.05 24.03 -8.85
C GLY A 34 -9.78 24.12 -8.01
N LEU A 35 -9.07 23.01 -7.78
CA LEU A 35 -7.76 23.00 -7.13
C LEU A 35 -6.66 23.24 -8.18
N GLU A 36 -6.26 24.48 -8.36
CA GLU A 36 -5.14 24.82 -9.24
C GLU A 36 -3.79 24.51 -8.56
N ASN A 37 -2.80 24.14 -9.38
CA ASN A 37 -1.42 23.85 -8.94
C ASN A 37 -1.27 22.70 -7.92
N PHE A 38 -2.23 21.80 -7.87
CA PHE A 38 -2.22 20.67 -6.94
C PHE A 38 -1.02 19.74 -7.12
N GLU A 39 -0.51 19.61 -8.35
CA GLU A 39 0.68 18.81 -8.66
C GLU A 39 1.90 19.22 -7.84
N HIS A 40 2.09 20.50 -7.58
CA HIS A 40 3.20 21.02 -6.79
C HIS A 40 3.10 20.66 -5.31
N LEU A 41 1.89 20.41 -4.82
CA LEU A 41 1.62 20.02 -3.43
C LEU A 41 1.83 18.53 -3.20
N MET A 42 1.51 17.70 -4.21
CA MET A 42 1.66 16.25 -4.11
C MET A 42 3.13 15.80 -4.05
N GLY A 43 4.09 16.62 -4.55
CA GLY A 43 5.49 16.22 -4.65
C GLY A 43 5.63 14.88 -5.40
N ASN A 44 6.75 14.21 -5.23
CA ASN A 44 6.87 12.84 -5.67
C ASN A 44 6.10 11.93 -4.69
N PHE A 45 4.80 11.67 -4.97
CA PHE A 45 3.90 10.76 -4.23
C PHE A 45 3.49 11.20 -2.81
N GLY A 46 3.05 12.45 -2.63
CA GLY A 46 2.30 12.83 -1.44
C GLY A 46 3.05 12.88 -0.11
N GLN A 47 4.37 12.74 -0.11
CA GLN A 47 5.17 12.63 1.11
C GLN A 47 5.54 13.98 1.75
N LYS A 48 4.75 15.03 1.57
CA LYS A 48 4.99 16.36 2.17
C LYS A 48 3.70 17.05 2.60
N GLY A 49 3.81 17.96 3.56
CA GLY A 49 2.68 18.75 4.03
C GLY A 49 1.56 17.91 4.65
N PHE A 50 0.32 18.37 4.51
CA PHE A 50 -0.84 17.70 5.13
C PHE A 50 -1.15 16.32 4.56
N PHE A 51 -0.65 15.95 3.36
CA PHE A 51 -0.74 14.60 2.83
C PHE A 51 0.03 13.60 3.69
N LEU A 52 1.29 13.94 4.03
CA LEU A 52 2.11 13.11 4.92
C LEU A 52 1.50 13.04 6.32
N GLU A 53 0.97 14.15 6.83
CA GLU A 53 0.32 14.17 8.14
C GLU A 53 -0.94 13.29 8.15
N PHE A 54 -1.67 13.21 7.03
CA PHE A 54 -2.82 12.34 6.87
C PHE A 54 -2.41 10.86 6.77
N GLU A 55 -1.37 10.54 5.99
CA GLU A 55 -0.82 9.19 5.89
C GLU A 55 -0.15 8.71 7.19
N LYS A 56 0.30 9.62 8.05
CA LYS A 56 0.79 9.31 9.40
C LYS A 56 -0.30 9.39 10.48
N GLY A 57 -1.57 9.57 10.10
CA GLY A 57 -2.69 9.62 11.02
C GLY A 57 -2.69 10.80 11.99
N ARG A 58 -1.87 11.84 11.71
CA ARG A 58 -1.73 13.03 12.56
C ARG A 58 -2.85 14.05 12.36
N ILE A 59 -3.55 13.94 11.24
CA ILE A 59 -4.79 14.69 10.98
C ILE A 59 -5.92 13.72 10.63
N SER A 60 -7.14 14.08 11.03
CA SER A 60 -8.34 13.31 10.73
C SER A 60 -8.75 13.44 9.26
N GLN A 61 -9.66 12.56 8.81
CA GLN A 61 -10.28 12.67 7.47
C GLN A 61 -10.94 14.05 7.28
N GLN A 62 -11.61 14.57 8.32
CA GLN A 62 -12.24 15.89 8.24
C GLN A 62 -11.21 17.01 8.09
N GLN A 63 -10.14 16.98 8.88
CA GLN A 63 -9.05 17.95 8.75
C GLN A 63 -8.38 17.90 7.38
N PHE A 64 -8.17 16.70 6.84
CA PHE A 64 -7.66 16.53 5.47
C PHE A 64 -8.59 17.17 4.44
N ARG A 65 -9.90 16.91 4.52
CA ARG A 65 -10.89 17.53 3.63
C ARG A 65 -10.91 19.04 3.77
N ASP A 66 -10.76 19.56 4.99
CA ASP A 66 -10.72 21.00 5.25
C ASP A 66 -9.46 21.66 4.65
N GLU A 67 -8.30 20.98 4.68
CA GLU A 67 -7.09 21.45 3.97
C GLU A 67 -7.32 21.50 2.46
N ILE A 68 -7.97 20.49 1.87
CA ILE A 68 -8.35 20.50 0.45
C ILE A 68 -9.28 21.67 0.13
N ARG A 69 -10.30 21.94 0.98
CA ARG A 69 -11.24 23.06 0.80
C ARG A 69 -10.57 24.42 0.81
N LYS A 70 -9.53 24.61 1.63
CA LYS A 70 -8.76 25.87 1.64
C LYS A 70 -8.07 26.18 0.31
N LEU A 71 -7.80 25.14 -0.48
CA LEU A 71 -7.15 25.25 -1.78
C LEU A 71 -8.16 25.39 -2.94
N ALA A 72 -9.42 25.05 -2.70
CA ALA A 72 -10.46 25.07 -3.70
C ALA A 72 -11.07 26.48 -3.87
N LYS A 73 -11.42 26.84 -5.11
CA LYS A 73 -12.10 28.10 -5.42
C LYS A 73 -13.59 28.09 -5.07
N ASN A 74 -14.19 26.91 -5.05
CA ASN A 74 -15.62 26.70 -4.81
C ASN A 74 -15.84 25.83 -3.59
N PRO A 75 -16.99 25.92 -2.91
CA PRO A 75 -17.36 24.98 -1.86
C PRO A 75 -17.38 23.54 -2.37
N LEU A 76 -16.78 22.61 -1.62
CA LEU A 76 -16.72 21.19 -1.94
C LEU A 76 -17.37 20.35 -0.85
N THR A 77 -18.13 19.34 -1.27
CA THR A 77 -18.64 18.32 -0.36
C THR A 77 -17.56 17.28 0.01
N ASP A 78 -17.76 16.56 1.10
CA ASP A 78 -16.87 15.47 1.49
C ASP A 78 -16.77 14.40 0.39
N GLU A 79 -17.93 14.05 -0.21
CA GLU A 79 -17.99 13.08 -1.31
C GLU A 79 -17.17 13.48 -2.52
N GLN A 80 -17.24 14.74 -2.93
CA GLN A 80 -16.47 15.24 -4.08
C GLN A 80 -14.96 15.11 -3.82
N ILE A 81 -14.53 15.49 -2.62
CA ILE A 81 -13.12 15.40 -2.23
C ILE A 81 -12.67 13.94 -2.19
N ASP A 82 -13.46 13.07 -1.52
CA ASP A 82 -13.12 11.66 -1.38
C ASP A 82 -13.09 10.95 -2.73
N GLN A 83 -14.02 11.26 -3.64
CA GLN A 83 -14.04 10.67 -4.98
C GLN A 83 -12.82 11.12 -5.81
N ALA A 84 -12.47 12.40 -5.77
CA ALA A 84 -11.30 12.91 -6.48
C ALA A 84 -10.01 12.32 -5.88
N TRP A 85 -9.88 12.30 -4.56
CA TRP A 85 -8.72 11.70 -3.88
C TRP A 85 -8.63 10.19 -4.09
N GLY A 86 -9.76 9.48 -3.94
CA GLY A 86 -9.83 8.03 -4.13
C GLY A 86 -9.58 7.59 -5.57
N SER A 87 -9.75 8.48 -6.55
CA SER A 87 -9.45 8.17 -7.95
C SER A 87 -7.96 7.93 -8.23
N PHE A 88 -7.08 8.22 -7.26
CA PHE A 88 -5.69 7.78 -7.28
C PHE A 88 -5.54 6.26 -7.33
N LEU A 89 -6.41 5.54 -6.61
CA LEU A 89 -6.46 4.09 -6.66
C LEU A 89 -7.25 3.63 -7.90
N CYS A 90 -6.64 2.78 -8.70
CA CYS A 90 -7.32 2.07 -9.78
C CYS A 90 -7.90 0.75 -9.27
N ASP A 91 -7.75 -0.29 -10.05
CA ASP A 91 -8.19 -1.64 -9.71
C ASP A 91 -7.05 -2.49 -9.14
N ILE A 92 -7.42 -3.58 -8.49
CA ILE A 92 -6.53 -4.72 -8.29
C ILE A 92 -6.83 -5.71 -9.42
N PRO A 93 -5.83 -6.05 -10.28
CA PRO A 93 -6.03 -7.07 -11.31
C PRO A 93 -6.53 -8.38 -10.72
N MET A 94 -7.53 -9.02 -11.35
CA MET A 94 -8.14 -10.24 -10.84
C MET A 94 -7.11 -11.33 -10.55
N GLN A 95 -6.09 -11.45 -11.41
CA GLN A 95 -4.99 -12.41 -11.24
C GLN A 95 -4.22 -12.19 -9.94
N LYS A 96 -4.04 -10.93 -9.50
CA LYS A 96 -3.39 -10.63 -8.21
C LYS A 96 -4.27 -11.01 -7.02
N LEU A 97 -5.58 -10.80 -7.11
CA LEU A 97 -6.53 -11.22 -6.07
C LEU A 97 -6.56 -12.76 -5.92
N GLU A 98 -6.66 -13.48 -7.04
CA GLU A 98 -6.62 -14.94 -7.06
C GLU A 98 -5.28 -15.48 -6.55
N MET A 99 -4.17 -14.88 -6.95
CA MET A 99 -2.83 -15.19 -6.45
C MET A 99 -2.77 -15.06 -4.92
N LEU A 100 -3.29 -13.98 -4.34
CA LEU A 100 -3.29 -13.78 -2.88
C LEU A 100 -4.08 -14.88 -2.17
N VAL A 101 -5.24 -15.30 -2.72
CA VAL A 101 -6.05 -16.41 -2.17
C VAL A 101 -5.24 -17.72 -2.15
N GLU A 102 -4.48 -17.99 -3.20
CA GLU A 102 -3.62 -19.20 -3.26
C GLU A 102 -2.41 -19.11 -2.34
N LEU A 103 -1.74 -17.95 -2.28
CA LEU A 103 -0.59 -17.72 -1.40
C LEU A 103 -0.96 -17.85 0.08
N LYS A 104 -2.16 -17.39 0.46
CA LYS A 104 -2.67 -17.49 1.83
C LYS A 104 -2.74 -18.93 2.36
N LYS A 105 -2.85 -19.92 1.48
CA LYS A 105 -2.85 -21.34 1.86
C LYS A 105 -1.48 -21.87 2.29
N LYS A 106 -0.41 -21.15 1.95
CA LYS A 106 0.99 -21.60 2.11
C LYS A 106 1.83 -20.68 2.97
N PHE A 107 1.51 -19.40 2.98
CA PHE A 107 2.31 -18.35 3.62
C PHE A 107 1.44 -17.54 4.59
N ARG A 108 2.10 -16.98 5.58
CA ARG A 108 1.54 -15.87 6.34
C ARG A 108 1.60 -14.62 5.47
N LEU A 109 0.47 -13.93 5.29
CA LEU A 109 0.40 -12.72 4.49
C LEU A 109 0.24 -11.50 5.38
N LEU A 110 1.13 -10.53 5.23
CA LEU A 110 1.09 -9.23 5.91
C LEU A 110 0.99 -8.12 4.87
N LEU A 111 0.26 -7.07 5.21
CA LEU A 111 0.21 -5.85 4.41
C LEU A 111 0.99 -4.75 5.14
N LEU A 112 1.88 -4.03 4.45
CA LEU A 112 2.61 -2.88 4.97
C LEU A 112 2.49 -1.72 3.98
N SER A 113 1.63 -0.74 4.28
CA SER A 113 1.30 0.31 3.32
C SER A 113 1.34 1.71 3.91
N ASN A 114 1.97 2.63 3.18
CA ASN A 114 1.74 4.07 3.37
C ASN A 114 0.41 4.41 2.72
N THR A 115 -0.59 4.74 3.53
CA THR A 115 -1.96 4.90 3.07
C THR A 115 -2.76 5.77 4.05
N ASN A 116 -4.06 5.87 3.79
CA ASN A 116 -4.96 6.70 4.59
C ASN A 116 -6.35 6.04 4.73
N PRO A 117 -7.15 6.45 5.72
CA PRO A 117 -8.43 5.82 5.98
C PRO A 117 -9.46 6.00 4.84
N ILE A 118 -9.39 7.06 4.03
CA ILE A 118 -10.30 7.22 2.88
C ILE A 118 -10.08 6.09 1.87
N HIS A 119 -8.84 5.75 1.56
CA HIS A 119 -8.49 4.67 0.65
C HIS A 119 -8.90 3.30 1.22
N ILE A 120 -8.53 3.03 2.46
CA ILE A 120 -8.74 1.72 3.10
C ILE A 120 -10.21 1.44 3.40
N ASP A 121 -10.97 2.43 3.83
CA ASP A 121 -12.35 2.21 4.26
C ASP A 121 -13.35 2.21 3.09
N LYS A 122 -13.06 2.99 2.02
CA LYS A 122 -14.01 3.17 0.92
C LYS A 122 -13.66 2.37 -0.33
N TYR A 123 -12.40 2.33 -0.75
CA TYR A 123 -12.01 1.81 -2.07
C TYR A 123 -11.45 0.38 -2.02
N VAL A 124 -10.57 0.09 -1.09
CA VAL A 124 -9.93 -1.23 -1.00
C VAL A 124 -10.94 -2.37 -0.77
N PRO A 125 -11.98 -2.23 0.07
CA PRO A 125 -12.97 -3.29 0.26
C PRO A 125 -13.72 -3.68 -1.00
N MET A 126 -13.95 -2.74 -1.92
CA MET A 126 -14.63 -3.00 -3.20
C MET A 126 -13.81 -3.94 -4.09
N GLU A 127 -12.49 -3.80 -4.04
CA GLU A 127 -11.58 -4.64 -4.82
C GLU A 127 -11.57 -6.09 -4.31
N PHE A 128 -11.45 -6.29 -2.99
CA PHE A 128 -11.44 -7.63 -2.40
C PHE A 128 -12.82 -8.33 -2.50
N ALA A 129 -13.90 -7.56 -2.55
CA ALA A 129 -15.24 -8.10 -2.78
C ALA A 129 -15.40 -8.81 -4.13
N LYS A 130 -14.58 -8.49 -5.13
CA LYS A 130 -14.57 -9.15 -6.45
C LYS A 130 -14.30 -10.66 -6.37
N VAL A 131 -13.58 -11.11 -5.34
CA VAL A 131 -13.31 -12.53 -5.04
C VAL A 131 -14.07 -13.02 -3.82
N GLY A 132 -15.09 -12.30 -3.38
CA GLY A 132 -15.90 -12.66 -2.22
C GLY A 132 -15.14 -12.66 -0.90
N LYS A 133 -14.12 -11.82 -0.77
CA LYS A 133 -13.24 -11.73 0.40
C LYS A 133 -13.24 -10.32 0.96
N LYS A 134 -12.83 -10.22 2.24
CA LYS A 134 -12.41 -8.97 2.87
C LYS A 134 -10.89 -8.93 2.93
N LEU A 135 -10.32 -7.75 3.14
CA LEU A 135 -8.89 -7.57 3.36
C LEU A 135 -8.38 -8.49 4.49
N SER A 136 -9.14 -8.57 5.59
CA SER A 136 -8.86 -9.42 6.76
C SER A 136 -8.97 -10.93 6.50
N ASP A 137 -9.60 -11.37 5.42
CA ASP A 137 -9.64 -12.79 5.05
C ASP A 137 -8.36 -13.23 4.35
N ILE A 138 -7.67 -12.28 3.75
CA ILE A 138 -6.43 -12.49 2.99
C ILE A 138 -5.21 -12.23 3.85
N PHE A 139 -5.14 -11.05 4.49
CA PHE A 139 -4.00 -10.68 5.30
C PHE A 139 -4.21 -11.03 6.78
N ASP A 140 -3.22 -11.69 7.38
CA ASP A 140 -3.22 -12.00 8.81
C ASP A 140 -3.16 -10.74 9.67
N LYS A 141 -2.49 -9.71 9.15
CA LYS A 141 -2.43 -8.38 9.75
C LYS A 141 -2.11 -7.34 8.69
N CYS A 142 -2.77 -6.20 8.79
CA CYS A 142 -2.45 -4.99 8.04
C CYS A 142 -1.70 -4.01 8.96
N TYR A 143 -0.59 -3.48 8.46
CA TYR A 143 0.22 -2.44 9.08
C TYR A 143 0.07 -1.20 8.21
N LEU A 144 -0.81 -0.32 8.64
CA LEU A 144 -1.22 0.88 7.89
C LEU A 144 -0.58 2.10 8.53
N SER A 145 0.12 2.91 7.74
CA SER A 145 0.91 4.03 8.25
C SER A 145 0.11 4.96 9.16
N TYR A 146 -1.14 5.26 8.79
CA TYR A 146 -2.00 6.15 9.57
C TYR A 146 -2.44 5.56 10.92
N GLU A 147 -2.51 4.23 11.06
CA GLU A 147 -2.80 3.56 12.35
C GLU A 147 -1.54 3.46 13.21
N MET A 148 -0.38 3.30 12.57
CA MET A 148 0.90 3.14 13.26
C MET A 148 1.54 4.48 13.66
N GLY A 149 1.14 5.60 13.04
CA GLY A 149 1.82 6.88 13.21
C GLY A 149 3.20 6.96 12.53
N MET A 150 3.55 5.95 11.74
CA MET A 150 4.86 5.74 11.11
C MET A 150 4.69 5.55 9.61
N ALA A 151 5.74 5.76 8.82
CA ALA A 151 5.69 5.54 7.37
C ALA A 151 6.98 4.96 6.83
N LYS A 152 6.90 4.12 5.81
CA LYS A 152 8.06 3.75 5.00
C LYS A 152 8.67 5.01 4.36
N PRO A 153 9.99 5.14 4.23
CA PRO A 153 11.04 4.14 4.49
C PRO A 153 11.67 4.22 5.90
N ASP A 154 11.00 4.81 6.90
CA ASP A 154 11.56 4.88 8.24
C ASP A 154 11.77 3.45 8.79
N ALA A 155 12.92 3.18 9.46
CA ALA A 155 13.25 1.85 9.96
C ALA A 155 12.21 1.34 10.98
N GLU A 156 11.71 2.26 11.80
CA GLU A 156 10.79 1.98 12.91
C GLU A 156 9.52 1.24 12.48
N ILE A 157 8.97 1.52 11.28
CA ILE A 157 7.75 0.84 10.82
C ILE A 157 8.01 -0.65 10.52
N PHE A 158 9.19 -0.98 9.97
CA PHE A 158 9.59 -2.36 9.69
C PHE A 158 9.91 -3.12 10.99
N GLU A 159 10.67 -2.49 11.89
CA GLU A 159 11.02 -3.06 13.20
C GLU A 159 9.77 -3.34 14.03
N THR A 160 8.82 -2.41 14.05
CA THR A 160 7.52 -2.56 14.72
C THR A 160 6.71 -3.70 14.11
N LEU A 161 6.67 -3.80 12.76
CA LEU A 161 5.99 -4.91 12.08
C LEU A 161 6.61 -6.25 12.49
N LEU A 162 7.93 -6.40 12.39
CA LEU A 162 8.64 -7.65 12.72
C LEU A 162 8.39 -8.08 14.15
N ALA A 163 8.55 -7.15 15.10
CA ALA A 163 8.35 -7.41 16.53
C ALA A 163 6.90 -7.80 16.83
N HIS A 164 5.93 -7.03 16.31
CA HIS A 164 4.50 -7.28 16.55
C HIS A 164 4.02 -8.58 15.88
N ALA A 165 4.50 -8.87 14.66
CA ALA A 165 4.16 -10.10 13.96
C ALA A 165 4.88 -11.32 14.56
N GLY A 166 5.97 -11.13 15.30
CA GLY A 166 6.79 -12.21 15.85
C GLY A 166 7.45 -13.05 14.74
N VAL A 167 7.92 -12.38 13.67
CA VAL A 167 8.57 -13.03 12.52
C VAL A 167 10.04 -12.63 12.45
N LYS A 168 10.87 -13.52 11.93
CA LYS A 168 12.28 -13.22 11.70
C LYS A 168 12.46 -12.54 10.35
N PRO A 169 13.33 -11.52 10.25
CA PRO A 169 13.55 -10.80 9.01
C PRO A 169 13.90 -11.72 7.83
N GLU A 170 14.81 -12.65 8.06
CA GLU A 170 15.31 -13.60 7.04
C GLU A 170 14.26 -14.60 6.53
N GLU A 171 13.15 -14.76 7.26
CA GLU A 171 12.01 -15.59 6.88
C GLU A 171 10.91 -14.78 6.14
N CYS A 172 11.14 -13.48 5.95
CA CYS A 172 10.21 -12.57 5.29
C CYS A 172 10.66 -12.21 3.87
N LEU A 173 9.70 -12.12 2.95
CA LEU A 173 9.88 -11.49 1.64
C LEU A 173 8.99 -10.25 1.58
N PHE A 174 9.61 -9.08 1.42
CA PHE A 174 8.93 -7.80 1.24
C PHE A 174 8.88 -7.42 -0.22
N LEU A 175 7.68 -7.14 -0.72
CA LEU A 175 7.40 -6.73 -2.10
C LEU A 175 6.89 -5.28 -2.08
N ASP A 176 7.65 -4.39 -2.72
CA ASP A 176 7.36 -2.94 -2.74
C ASP A 176 7.92 -2.33 -4.04
N ASP A 177 7.30 -1.27 -4.55
CA ASP A 177 7.74 -0.54 -5.74
C ASP A 177 8.69 0.62 -5.41
N GLY A 178 8.78 1.01 -4.15
CA GLY A 178 9.63 2.08 -3.65
C GLY A 178 11.07 1.64 -3.40
N VAL A 179 12.02 2.11 -4.22
CA VAL A 179 13.45 1.79 -4.07
C VAL A 179 13.97 2.06 -2.65
N LYS A 180 13.56 3.17 -2.01
CA LYS A 180 13.99 3.52 -0.64
C LYS A 180 13.44 2.55 0.40
N ASN A 181 12.21 2.06 0.20
CA ASN A 181 11.56 1.08 1.07
C ASN A 181 12.32 -0.25 1.01
N ILE A 182 12.63 -0.71 -0.20
CA ILE A 182 13.44 -1.91 -0.44
C ILE A 182 14.82 -1.79 0.22
N GLN A 183 15.52 -0.67 0.00
CA GLN A 183 16.83 -0.45 0.60
C GLN A 183 16.81 -0.44 2.13
N GLN A 184 15.73 0.06 2.73
CA GLN A 184 15.59 0.05 4.18
C GLN A 184 15.28 -1.33 4.73
N ALA A 185 14.42 -2.09 4.06
CA ALA A 185 14.11 -3.48 4.43
C ALA A 185 15.35 -4.40 4.30
N ASP A 186 16.15 -4.23 3.23
CA ASP A 186 17.41 -4.95 3.05
C ASP A 186 18.40 -4.73 4.22
N LYS A 187 18.49 -3.48 4.74
CA LYS A 187 19.35 -3.19 5.90
C LYS A 187 18.92 -3.91 7.17
N LEU A 188 17.66 -4.31 7.25
CA LEU A 188 17.08 -5.07 8.35
C LEU A 188 17.11 -6.59 8.10
N ASN A 189 17.82 -7.05 7.07
CA ASN A 189 17.92 -8.44 6.64
C ASN A 189 16.58 -9.08 6.20
N ILE A 190 15.60 -8.29 5.80
CA ILE A 190 14.39 -8.77 5.15
C ILE A 190 14.74 -9.07 3.69
N GLN A 191 14.38 -10.24 3.17
CA GLN A 191 14.52 -10.50 1.73
C GLN A 191 13.53 -9.61 0.97
N THR A 192 13.94 -9.04 -0.16
CA THR A 192 13.17 -8.03 -0.86
C THR A 192 12.99 -8.31 -2.34
N TYR A 193 11.88 -7.81 -2.88
CA TYR A 193 11.60 -7.79 -4.30
C TYR A 193 11.08 -6.40 -4.71
N LEU A 194 11.86 -5.71 -5.57
CA LEU A 194 11.43 -4.45 -6.16
C LEU A 194 10.44 -4.74 -7.28
N VAL A 195 9.18 -4.42 -7.06
CA VAL A 195 8.09 -4.61 -8.01
C VAL A 195 8.12 -3.49 -9.05
N LYS A 196 7.95 -3.85 -10.32
CA LYS A 196 7.82 -2.89 -11.40
C LYS A 196 6.35 -2.51 -11.60
N GLU A 197 6.14 -1.34 -12.16
CA GLU A 197 4.81 -0.87 -12.51
C GLU A 197 4.06 -1.92 -13.37
N TYR A 198 2.83 -2.23 -12.99
CA TYR A 198 1.95 -3.25 -13.63
C TYR A 198 2.54 -4.67 -13.71
N GLU A 199 3.55 -5.00 -12.91
CA GLU A 199 4.18 -6.31 -12.94
C GLU A 199 3.21 -7.42 -12.53
N ASP A 200 3.25 -8.53 -13.30
CA ASP A 200 2.60 -9.78 -12.94
C ASP A 200 3.43 -10.50 -11.86
N LEU A 201 2.82 -10.72 -10.71
CA LEU A 201 3.45 -11.38 -9.57
C LEU A 201 3.18 -12.89 -9.52
N SER A 202 2.64 -13.49 -10.58
CA SER A 202 2.29 -14.93 -10.64
C SER A 202 3.48 -15.86 -10.40
N PHE A 203 4.72 -15.36 -10.57
CA PHE A 203 5.92 -16.11 -10.23
C PHE A 203 5.95 -16.56 -8.76
N LEU A 204 5.26 -15.85 -7.86
CA LEU A 204 5.12 -16.23 -6.44
C LEU A 204 4.36 -17.54 -6.23
N LEU A 205 3.59 -18.01 -7.21
CA LEU A 205 2.89 -19.30 -7.15
C LEU A 205 3.78 -20.47 -7.55
N LYS A 206 4.93 -20.20 -8.18
CA LYS A 206 5.83 -21.23 -8.71
C LYS A 206 6.69 -21.81 -7.60
N PRO A 207 6.76 -23.15 -7.45
CA PRO A 207 7.58 -23.79 -6.41
C PRO A 207 9.06 -23.39 -6.47
N GLU A 208 9.61 -23.20 -7.67
CA GLU A 208 11.00 -22.82 -7.89
C GLU A 208 11.35 -21.40 -7.41
N THR A 209 10.37 -20.55 -7.12
CA THR A 209 10.60 -19.21 -6.57
C THR A 209 11.12 -19.27 -5.15
N PHE A 210 10.65 -20.23 -4.40
CA PHE A 210 11.04 -20.46 -3.02
C PHE A 210 11.90 -21.73 -2.96
N GLY A 211 13.14 -21.62 -2.50
CA GLY A 211 14.00 -22.78 -2.24
C GLY A 211 13.28 -23.78 -1.32
N CYS A 212 13.79 -25.01 -1.25
CA CYS A 212 13.17 -26.10 -0.49
C CYS A 212 12.62 -25.60 0.86
N MET A 213 11.29 -25.58 1.00
CA MET A 213 10.69 -25.34 2.30
C MET A 213 11.08 -26.55 3.17
N VAL A 214 11.93 -26.33 4.14
CA VAL A 214 12.19 -27.34 5.19
C VAL A 214 10.86 -27.48 5.94
N ARG A 215 10.23 -28.65 5.77
CA ARG A 215 9.00 -29.04 6.47
C ARG A 215 9.30 -29.26 7.96
#